data_5ec120bf3fc47249108b5cbb4b51405c
#
_entry.id   5ec120bf3fc47249108b5cbb4b51405c
#
_cell.length_a   1.000
_cell.length_b   1.000
_cell.length_c   1.000
_cell.angle_alpha   90.00
_cell.angle_beta   90.00
_cell.angle_gamma   90.00
#
_symmetry.space_group_name_H-M   'P 1'
#
loop_
_entity.id
_entity.type
_entity.pdbx_description
1 polymer ?
#
loop_
_entity_poly.entity_id
_entity_poly.type
_entity_poly.pdbx_seq_one_letter_code
_entity_poly.pdbx_strand_id
1 'polypeptide(L)'
;MLEKLKKEVLSANLELVKQNLVIFTWGNVSGIDRDKRIVAIKPSGVPYEKLQCKDIVLVDLEGHVIEGSLRPSSDTPTHLELYKNFKEISGVCHTHSKFATIWAQINKAIPCLGTTHADYFYGEIPVTEKLSAKEFENYEESIGKSIVEKFKNINPLNVPGALVSDHGPFTWGETPLKSVENAAVLEYIAELAFFCELSKAQGQEIDINLLDKHFFRKHGKDAYYGQSKNI
;
A
#
# COMPACT_ATOMS: atom_id res chain seq x y z
N MET A 1 -20.36 1.38 -14.20
CA MET A 1 -19.66 0.79 -13.04
C MET A 1 -18.14 0.88 -13.21
N LEU A 2 -17.54 0.39 -14.29
CA LEU A 2 -16.08 0.47 -14.52
C LEU A 2 -15.57 1.92 -14.68
N GLU A 3 -16.35 2.81 -15.30
CA GLU A 3 -16.04 4.24 -15.34
C GLU A 3 -15.94 4.90 -13.95
N LYS A 4 -16.75 4.44 -12.99
CA LYS A 4 -16.63 4.89 -11.60
C LYS A 4 -15.29 4.43 -11.01
N LEU A 5 -14.94 3.16 -11.18
CA LEU A 5 -13.68 2.60 -10.71
C LEU A 5 -12.47 3.33 -11.34
N LYS A 6 -12.48 3.60 -12.66
CA LYS A 6 -11.42 4.38 -13.33
C LYS A 6 -11.27 5.78 -12.73
N LYS A 7 -12.37 6.46 -12.41
CA LYS A 7 -12.34 7.78 -11.77
C LYS A 7 -11.78 7.72 -10.35
N GLU A 8 -12.15 6.72 -9.56
CA GLU A 8 -11.62 6.50 -8.21
C GLU A 8 -10.11 6.22 -8.25
N VAL A 9 -9.66 5.38 -9.17
CA VAL A 9 -8.22 5.07 -9.36
C VAL A 9 -7.46 6.30 -9.84
N LEU A 10 -8.00 7.08 -10.80
CA LEU A 10 -7.39 8.34 -11.21
C LEU A 10 -7.24 9.30 -10.01
N SER A 11 -8.32 9.51 -9.26
CA SER A 11 -8.31 10.40 -8.10
C SER A 11 -7.26 9.98 -7.07
N ALA A 12 -7.17 8.68 -6.78
CA ALA A 12 -6.18 8.13 -5.86
C ALA A 12 -4.73 8.31 -6.38
N ASN A 13 -4.48 8.12 -7.67
CA ASN A 13 -3.17 8.38 -8.25
C ASN A 13 -2.79 9.87 -8.18
N LEU A 14 -3.72 10.78 -8.41
CA LEU A 14 -3.46 12.22 -8.28
C LEU A 14 -3.26 12.64 -6.81
N GLU A 15 -3.85 11.92 -5.87
CA GLU A 15 -3.64 12.15 -4.44
C GLU A 15 -2.21 11.82 -4.01
N LEU A 16 -1.54 10.84 -4.61
CA LEU A 16 -0.11 10.55 -4.35
C LEU A 16 0.77 11.80 -4.55
N VAL A 17 0.49 12.58 -5.58
CA VAL A 17 1.22 13.84 -5.87
C VAL A 17 0.97 14.87 -4.78
N LYS A 18 -0.28 15.04 -4.35
CA LYS A 18 -0.64 16.01 -3.29
C LYS A 18 -0.01 15.65 -1.96
N GLN A 19 0.15 14.36 -1.68
CA GLN A 19 0.79 13.84 -0.47
C GLN A 19 2.32 13.79 -0.58
N ASN A 20 2.92 14.23 -1.70
CA ASN A 20 4.36 14.20 -1.97
C ASN A 20 4.99 12.80 -1.83
N LEU A 21 4.25 11.75 -2.19
CA LEU A 21 4.69 10.36 -2.09
C LEU A 21 5.37 9.84 -3.35
N VAL A 22 5.33 10.61 -4.43
CA VAL A 22 5.85 10.22 -5.75
C VAL A 22 6.61 11.36 -6.40
N ILE A 23 7.55 10.98 -7.28
CA ILE A 23 8.28 11.87 -8.18
C ILE A 23 8.18 11.35 -9.61
N PHE A 24 8.15 12.26 -10.59
CA PHE A 24 8.05 11.90 -12.02
C PHE A 24 6.83 11.01 -12.31
N THR A 25 7.07 9.79 -12.81
CA THR A 25 6.05 8.81 -13.17
C THR A 25 6.00 7.61 -12.22
N TRP A 26 6.86 7.61 -11.19
CA TRP A 26 7.02 6.50 -10.26
C TRP A 26 5.79 6.34 -9.37
N GLY A 27 5.61 5.11 -8.90
CA GLY A 27 4.46 4.78 -8.07
C GLY A 27 3.16 4.66 -8.88
N ASN A 28 2.19 4.04 -8.27
CA ASN A 28 0.87 3.84 -8.87
C ASN A 28 -0.15 3.38 -7.83
N VAL A 29 -1.41 3.54 -8.20
CA VAL A 29 -2.55 3.01 -7.45
C VAL A 29 -3.42 2.22 -8.41
N SER A 30 -3.95 1.11 -7.92
CA SER A 30 -5.00 0.34 -8.58
C SER A 30 -6.24 0.20 -7.70
N GLY A 31 -7.34 -0.23 -8.31
CA GLY A 31 -8.56 -0.61 -7.64
C GLY A 31 -9.23 -1.79 -8.33
N ILE A 32 -9.98 -2.61 -7.60
CA ILE A 32 -10.68 -3.78 -8.13
C ILE A 32 -12.19 -3.66 -8.02
N ASP A 33 -12.90 -4.03 -9.09
CA ASP A 33 -14.31 -4.43 -9.07
C ASP A 33 -14.35 -5.95 -8.80
N ARG A 34 -14.68 -6.33 -7.56
CA ARG A 34 -14.67 -7.73 -7.10
C ARG A 34 -15.71 -8.59 -7.84
N ASP A 35 -16.88 -8.03 -8.13
CA ASP A 35 -17.97 -8.75 -8.80
C ASP A 35 -17.58 -9.12 -10.23
N LYS A 36 -16.91 -8.20 -10.92
CA LYS A 36 -16.45 -8.40 -12.30
C LYS A 36 -15.07 -9.01 -12.40
N ARG A 37 -14.32 -9.07 -11.31
CA ARG A 37 -12.91 -9.50 -11.27
C ARG A 37 -12.02 -8.68 -12.20
N ILE A 38 -12.29 -7.37 -12.28
CA ILE A 38 -11.55 -6.42 -13.13
C ILE A 38 -10.82 -5.41 -12.26
N VAL A 39 -9.55 -5.20 -12.57
CA VAL A 39 -8.66 -4.24 -11.91
C VAL A 39 -8.42 -3.05 -12.84
N ALA A 40 -8.61 -1.85 -12.30
CA ALA A 40 -8.19 -0.61 -12.95
C ALA A 40 -6.84 -0.17 -12.38
N ILE A 41 -5.89 0.20 -13.24
CA ILE A 41 -4.54 0.58 -12.82
C ILE A 41 -3.98 1.72 -13.68
N LYS A 42 -3.11 2.53 -13.08
CA LYS A 42 -2.36 3.58 -13.78
C LYS A 42 -1.51 2.98 -14.91
N PRO A 43 -1.49 3.60 -16.10
CA PRO A 43 -0.58 3.19 -17.16
C PRO A 43 0.88 3.48 -16.80
N SER A 44 1.78 2.66 -17.35
CA SER A 44 3.22 2.81 -17.21
C SER A 44 3.72 4.10 -17.86
N GLY A 45 4.61 4.82 -17.18
CA GLY A 45 5.35 5.95 -17.75
C GLY A 45 4.54 7.21 -18.07
N VAL A 46 3.24 7.27 -17.75
CA VAL A 46 2.43 8.48 -17.96
C VAL A 46 2.63 9.45 -16.79
N PRO A 47 3.07 10.70 -17.08
CA PRO A 47 3.20 11.74 -16.06
C PRO A 47 1.86 12.07 -15.38
N TYR A 48 1.89 12.30 -14.08
CA TYR A 48 0.66 12.54 -13.29
C TYR A 48 -0.13 13.77 -13.76
N GLU A 49 0.56 14.83 -14.18
CA GLU A 49 -0.06 16.06 -14.70
C GLU A 49 -0.78 15.88 -16.04
N LYS A 50 -0.50 14.78 -16.76
CA LYS A 50 -1.14 14.43 -18.03
C LYS A 50 -2.14 13.29 -17.91
N LEU A 51 -2.17 12.60 -16.75
CA LEU A 51 -2.99 11.43 -16.53
C LEU A 51 -4.48 11.78 -16.56
N GLN A 52 -5.25 11.09 -17.37
CA GLN A 52 -6.69 11.25 -17.54
C GLN A 52 -7.43 9.95 -17.30
N CYS A 53 -8.73 10.02 -17.05
CA CYS A 53 -9.56 8.85 -16.78
C CYS A 53 -9.54 7.81 -17.93
N LYS A 54 -9.49 8.29 -19.18
CA LYS A 54 -9.38 7.43 -20.36
C LYS A 54 -8.07 6.63 -20.44
N ASP A 55 -7.02 7.09 -19.75
CA ASP A 55 -5.70 6.49 -19.76
C ASP A 55 -5.61 5.31 -18.76
N ILE A 56 -6.50 5.26 -17.77
CA ILE A 56 -6.56 4.16 -16.79
C ILE A 56 -6.89 2.87 -17.52
N VAL A 57 -6.02 1.86 -17.36
CA VAL A 57 -6.13 0.57 -18.03
C VAL A 57 -6.93 -0.41 -17.18
N LEU A 58 -7.80 -1.19 -17.81
CA LEU A 58 -8.52 -2.28 -17.15
C LEU A 58 -7.89 -3.62 -17.53
N VAL A 59 -7.62 -4.43 -16.51
CA VAL A 59 -7.07 -5.78 -16.69
C VAL A 59 -7.91 -6.79 -15.91
N ASP A 60 -7.91 -8.06 -16.36
CA ASP A 60 -8.45 -9.17 -15.58
C ASP A 60 -7.45 -9.61 -14.48
N LEU A 61 -7.83 -10.57 -13.65
CA LEU A 61 -6.95 -11.09 -12.59
C LEU A 61 -5.78 -11.93 -13.14
N GLU A 62 -5.81 -12.31 -14.40
CA GLU A 62 -4.75 -13.00 -15.11
C GLU A 62 -3.76 -12.01 -15.78
N GLY A 63 -4.08 -10.71 -15.76
CA GLY A 63 -3.23 -9.64 -16.29
C GLY A 63 -3.50 -9.29 -17.76
N HIS A 64 -4.53 -9.86 -18.38
CA HIS A 64 -4.91 -9.51 -19.75
C HIS A 64 -5.60 -8.15 -19.78
N VAL A 65 -5.22 -7.30 -20.73
CA VAL A 65 -5.86 -5.99 -20.93
C VAL A 65 -7.26 -6.20 -21.49
N ILE A 66 -8.27 -5.73 -20.74
CA ILE A 66 -9.69 -5.77 -21.15
C ILE A 66 -10.09 -4.47 -21.84
N GLU A 67 -9.57 -3.33 -21.36
CA GLU A 67 -9.84 -2.01 -21.91
C GLU A 67 -8.65 -1.09 -21.70
N GLY A 68 -8.35 -0.27 -22.70
CA GLY A 68 -7.26 0.70 -22.70
C GLY A 68 -6.30 0.50 -23.86
N SER A 69 -5.67 1.57 -24.32
CA SER A 69 -4.69 1.54 -25.42
C SER A 69 -3.24 1.66 -24.91
N LEU A 70 -3.07 1.96 -23.61
CA LEU A 70 -1.76 2.11 -23.00
C LEU A 70 -1.33 0.82 -22.30
N ARG A 71 -0.04 0.67 -22.09
CA ARG A 71 0.49 -0.44 -21.28
C ARG A 71 0.17 -0.20 -19.80
N PRO A 72 -0.38 -1.18 -19.07
CA PRO A 72 -0.56 -1.05 -17.61
C PRO A 72 0.79 -0.89 -16.91
N SER A 73 0.77 -0.43 -15.65
CA SER A 73 1.99 -0.37 -14.81
C SER A 73 2.73 -1.71 -14.81
N SER A 74 4.06 -1.66 -14.78
CA SER A 74 4.91 -2.85 -14.57
C SER A 74 4.53 -3.59 -13.30
N ASP A 75 4.11 -2.87 -12.25
CA ASP A 75 3.72 -3.46 -10.97
C ASP A 75 2.39 -4.21 -10.98
N THR A 76 1.69 -4.24 -12.12
CA THR A 76 0.40 -4.93 -12.24
C THR A 76 0.43 -6.36 -11.70
N PRO A 77 1.41 -7.23 -11.99
CA PRO A 77 1.44 -8.58 -11.44
C PRO A 77 1.47 -8.60 -9.90
N THR A 78 2.23 -7.69 -9.28
CA THR A 78 2.26 -7.55 -7.81
C THR A 78 0.86 -7.23 -7.26
N HIS A 79 0.18 -6.22 -7.85
CA HIS A 79 -1.17 -5.83 -7.41
C HIS A 79 -2.17 -6.98 -7.57
N LEU A 80 -2.09 -7.73 -8.67
CA LEU A 80 -2.96 -8.88 -8.93
C LEU A 80 -2.75 -9.98 -7.89
N GLU A 81 -1.51 -10.27 -7.51
CA GLU A 81 -1.21 -11.25 -6.45
C GLU A 81 -1.84 -10.83 -5.11
N LEU A 82 -1.77 -9.54 -4.76
CA LEU A 82 -2.40 -9.05 -3.53
C LEU A 82 -3.93 -9.18 -3.62
N TYR A 83 -4.57 -8.83 -4.74
CA TYR A 83 -6.02 -8.99 -4.90
C TYR A 83 -6.48 -10.46 -4.90
N LYS A 84 -5.68 -11.37 -5.42
CA LYS A 84 -5.99 -12.81 -5.40
C LYS A 84 -5.99 -13.38 -3.98
N ASN A 85 -5.09 -12.88 -3.12
CA ASN A 85 -4.85 -13.45 -1.80
C ASN A 85 -5.51 -12.68 -0.65
N PHE A 86 -5.63 -11.36 -0.74
CA PHE A 86 -6.29 -10.50 0.27
C PHE A 86 -7.69 -10.13 -0.22
N LYS A 87 -8.71 -10.90 0.19
CA LYS A 87 -10.07 -10.80 -0.37
C LYS A 87 -10.80 -9.51 0.01
N GLU A 88 -10.47 -8.93 1.15
CA GLU A 88 -11.16 -7.77 1.74
C GLU A 88 -10.64 -6.43 1.23
N ILE A 89 -9.49 -6.40 0.54
CA ILE A 89 -8.93 -5.15 0.00
C ILE A 89 -9.54 -4.82 -1.36
N SER A 90 -9.71 -3.54 -1.67
CA SER A 90 -10.17 -3.09 -2.98
C SER A 90 -9.29 -2.00 -3.60
N GLY A 91 -8.26 -1.56 -2.91
CA GLY A 91 -7.22 -0.67 -3.42
C GLY A 91 -5.83 -1.14 -3.03
N VAL A 92 -4.86 -1.00 -3.94
CA VAL A 92 -3.43 -1.23 -3.70
C VAL A 92 -2.65 -0.02 -4.21
N CYS A 93 -1.68 0.41 -3.41
CA CYS A 93 -0.80 1.53 -3.70
C CYS A 93 0.66 1.08 -3.58
N HIS A 94 1.49 1.49 -4.54
CA HIS A 94 2.94 1.36 -4.49
C HIS A 94 3.60 2.72 -4.65
N THR A 95 4.63 2.98 -3.87
CA THR A 95 5.43 4.19 -3.96
C THR A 95 6.92 3.89 -3.73
N HIS A 96 7.76 4.88 -4.04
CA HIS A 96 9.15 4.95 -3.60
C HIS A 96 9.32 6.13 -2.65
N SER A 97 8.38 6.32 -1.74
CA SER A 97 8.42 7.38 -0.75
C SER A 97 9.65 7.24 0.14
N LYS A 98 10.27 8.37 0.47
CA LYS A 98 11.67 8.44 0.90
C LYS A 98 11.99 7.57 2.12
N PHE A 99 11.27 7.78 3.22
CA PHE A 99 11.60 7.11 4.48
C PHE A 99 11.21 5.65 4.48
N ALA A 100 10.05 5.31 3.93
CA ALA A 100 9.65 3.92 3.78
C ALA A 100 10.64 3.14 2.89
N THR A 101 11.13 3.77 1.80
CA THR A 101 12.14 3.16 0.94
C THR A 101 13.49 3.01 1.66
N ILE A 102 13.89 3.94 2.54
CA ILE A 102 15.09 3.77 3.38
C ILE A 102 14.99 2.48 4.21
N TRP A 103 13.86 2.27 4.90
CA TRP A 103 13.63 1.06 5.69
C TRP A 103 13.66 -0.21 4.83
N ALA A 104 13.05 -0.17 3.64
CA ALA A 104 13.10 -1.28 2.68
C ALA A 104 14.53 -1.59 2.24
N GLN A 105 15.35 -0.56 1.95
CA GLN A 105 16.74 -0.72 1.50
C GLN A 105 17.67 -1.26 2.60
N ILE A 106 17.42 -0.93 3.86
CA ILE A 106 18.19 -1.50 4.98
C ILE A 106 17.63 -2.84 5.46
N ASN A 107 16.58 -3.34 4.80
CA ASN A 107 15.93 -4.63 5.09
C ASN A 107 15.47 -4.75 6.55
N LYS A 108 14.85 -3.70 7.07
CA LYS A 108 14.40 -3.63 8.46
C LYS A 108 12.92 -3.27 8.53
N ALA A 109 12.17 -3.98 9.34
CA ALA A 109 10.78 -3.65 9.66
C ALA A 109 10.71 -2.30 10.38
N ILE A 110 9.62 -1.54 10.19
CA ILE A 110 9.39 -0.28 10.92
C ILE A 110 8.76 -0.62 12.27
N PRO A 111 9.45 -0.38 13.40
CA PRO A 111 8.95 -0.70 14.72
C PRO A 111 7.79 0.21 15.12
N CYS A 112 6.82 -0.32 15.86
CA CYS A 112 5.72 0.47 16.41
C CYS A 112 6.17 1.17 17.70
N LEU A 113 6.64 2.41 17.58
CA LEU A 113 7.21 3.17 18.69
C LEU A 113 6.21 4.13 19.36
N GLY A 114 5.05 4.37 18.76
CA GLY A 114 4.12 5.36 19.29
C GLY A 114 2.70 5.26 18.78
N THR A 115 1.83 6.07 19.37
CA THR A 115 0.39 6.03 19.14
C THR A 115 -0.04 6.41 17.73
N THR A 116 0.72 7.28 17.03
CA THR A 116 0.46 7.62 15.63
C THR A 116 0.57 6.39 14.73
N HIS A 117 1.56 5.54 14.96
CA HIS A 117 1.71 4.26 14.30
C HIS A 117 0.56 3.32 14.67
N ALA A 118 0.31 3.14 15.98
CA ALA A 118 -0.72 2.26 16.51
C ALA A 118 -2.14 2.59 16.01
N ASP A 119 -2.42 3.84 15.66
CA ASP A 119 -3.72 4.26 15.14
C ASP A 119 -4.04 3.67 13.73
N TYR A 120 -3.04 3.16 13.00
CA TYR A 120 -3.21 2.70 11.62
C TYR A 120 -2.68 1.28 11.37
N PHE A 121 -1.64 0.85 12.12
CA PHE A 121 -1.00 -0.45 11.94
C PHE A 121 -0.88 -1.13 13.29
N TYR A 122 -1.39 -2.34 13.39
CA TYR A 122 -1.35 -3.14 14.61
C TYR A 122 -0.01 -3.88 14.71
N GLY A 123 0.98 -3.22 15.29
CA GLY A 123 2.34 -3.73 15.41
C GLY A 123 3.31 -3.16 14.36
N GLU A 124 4.42 -3.83 14.15
CA GLU A 124 5.44 -3.40 13.19
C GLU A 124 4.94 -3.48 11.74
N ILE A 125 5.48 -2.63 10.87
CA ILE A 125 5.30 -2.80 9.42
C ILE A 125 6.40 -3.75 8.93
N PRO A 126 6.03 -4.94 8.43
CA PRO A 126 6.99 -5.97 8.08
C PRO A 126 7.75 -5.63 6.79
N VAL A 127 8.97 -6.15 6.67
CA VAL A 127 9.74 -6.21 5.42
C VAL A 127 9.75 -7.65 4.90
N THR A 128 9.64 -7.80 3.57
CA THR A 128 9.73 -9.13 2.93
C THR A 128 11.16 -9.69 3.01
N GLU A 129 11.30 -10.98 2.81
CA GLU A 129 12.62 -11.57 2.55
C GLU A 129 13.16 -11.08 1.20
N LYS A 130 14.48 -11.15 1.03
CA LYS A 130 15.12 -10.85 -0.25
C LYS A 130 14.76 -11.88 -1.29
N LEU A 131 14.45 -11.43 -2.50
CA LEU A 131 14.22 -12.32 -3.62
C LEU A 131 15.53 -13.03 -4.03
N SER A 132 15.42 -14.30 -4.36
CA SER A 132 16.51 -15.09 -4.94
C SER A 132 16.71 -14.76 -6.42
N ALA A 133 17.87 -15.11 -6.98
CA ALA A 133 18.17 -14.90 -8.41
C ALA A 133 17.13 -15.51 -9.36
N LYS A 134 16.50 -16.63 -8.98
CA LYS A 134 15.47 -17.30 -9.77
C LYS A 134 14.16 -16.50 -9.79
N GLU A 135 13.85 -15.81 -8.71
CA GLU A 135 12.63 -14.99 -8.60
C GLU A 135 12.70 -13.70 -9.42
N PHE A 136 13.90 -13.27 -9.83
CA PHE A 136 14.06 -12.14 -10.75
C PHE A 136 13.56 -12.43 -12.18
N GLU A 137 13.37 -13.68 -12.57
CA GLU A 137 12.80 -14.03 -13.88
C GLU A 137 11.34 -13.54 -14.03
N ASN A 138 10.59 -13.51 -12.91
CA ASN A 138 9.22 -12.99 -12.84
C ASN A 138 9.12 -12.01 -11.66
N TYR A 139 9.91 -10.94 -11.75
CA TYR A 139 10.21 -10.04 -10.63
C TYR A 139 8.97 -9.48 -9.93
N GLU A 140 8.07 -8.85 -10.67
CA GLU A 140 6.91 -8.19 -10.09
C GLU A 140 5.89 -9.20 -9.49
N GLU A 141 5.74 -10.37 -10.10
CA GLU A 141 4.92 -11.45 -9.55
C GLU A 141 5.55 -12.01 -8.27
N SER A 142 6.87 -12.18 -8.26
CA SER A 142 7.62 -12.65 -7.10
C SER A 142 7.55 -11.67 -5.92
N ILE A 143 7.55 -10.36 -6.17
CA ILE A 143 7.26 -9.34 -5.16
C ILE A 143 5.87 -9.59 -4.54
N GLY A 144 4.84 -9.75 -5.34
CA GLY A 144 3.50 -10.03 -4.83
C GLY A 144 3.45 -11.27 -3.95
N LYS A 145 4.07 -12.36 -4.41
CA LYS A 145 4.17 -13.62 -3.67
C LYS A 145 4.94 -13.47 -2.35
N SER A 146 6.04 -12.70 -2.34
CA SER A 146 6.83 -12.46 -1.13
C SER A 146 6.04 -11.68 -0.07
N ILE A 147 5.22 -10.71 -0.48
CA ILE A 147 4.31 -10.02 0.42
C ILE A 147 3.27 -10.98 0.99
N VAL A 148 2.62 -11.78 0.14
CA VAL A 148 1.61 -12.76 0.57
C VAL A 148 2.21 -13.78 1.55
N GLU A 149 3.42 -14.26 1.28
CA GLU A 149 4.15 -15.17 2.17
C GLU A 149 4.39 -14.54 3.55
N LYS A 150 4.84 -13.28 3.58
CA LYS A 150 5.07 -12.53 4.82
C LYS A 150 3.81 -12.37 5.66
N PHE A 151 2.66 -12.31 4.99
CA PHE A 151 1.35 -12.12 5.63
C PHE A 151 0.60 -13.40 6.00
N LYS A 152 1.20 -14.58 5.90
CA LYS A 152 0.53 -15.85 6.28
C LYS A 152 -0.04 -15.84 7.70
N ASN A 153 0.63 -15.16 8.62
CA ASN A 153 0.23 -15.08 10.03
C ASN A 153 -0.10 -13.64 10.47
N ILE A 154 -0.17 -12.70 9.53
CA ILE A 154 -0.50 -11.31 9.78
C ILE A 154 -1.83 -10.99 9.09
N ASN A 155 -2.77 -10.41 9.82
CA ASN A 155 -4.01 -9.95 9.21
C ASN A 155 -3.74 -8.68 8.37
N PRO A 156 -3.94 -8.73 7.04
CA PRO A 156 -3.67 -7.59 6.16
C PRO A 156 -4.57 -6.38 6.43
N LEU A 157 -5.70 -6.55 7.11
CA LEU A 157 -6.55 -5.43 7.51
C LEU A 157 -6.02 -4.71 8.76
N ASN A 158 -5.29 -5.43 9.62
CA ASN A 158 -4.70 -4.84 10.82
C ASN A 158 -3.35 -4.18 10.52
N VAL A 159 -2.62 -4.67 9.54
CA VAL A 159 -1.35 -4.11 9.06
C VAL A 159 -1.47 -3.88 7.54
N PRO A 160 -2.08 -2.75 7.11
CA PRO A 160 -2.42 -2.52 5.71
C PRO A 160 -1.21 -2.04 4.87
N GLY A 161 -0.04 -2.64 5.05
CA GLY A 161 1.15 -2.33 4.28
C GLY A 161 2.34 -3.22 4.62
N ALA A 162 3.29 -3.27 3.69
CA ALA A 162 4.56 -3.98 3.79
C ALA A 162 5.66 -3.21 3.09
N LEU A 163 6.89 -3.44 3.52
CA LEU A 163 8.10 -3.07 2.79
C LEU A 163 8.55 -4.26 1.94
N VAL A 164 8.88 -4.02 0.70
CA VAL A 164 9.58 -5.00 -0.13
C VAL A 164 11.08 -4.76 -0.02
N SER A 165 11.81 -5.80 0.37
CA SER A 165 13.26 -5.77 0.53
C SER A 165 13.95 -5.14 -0.69
N ASP A 166 14.88 -4.20 -0.45
CA ASP A 166 15.65 -3.47 -1.46
C ASP A 166 14.83 -2.65 -2.47
N HIS A 167 13.50 -2.51 -2.29
CA HIS A 167 12.60 -1.87 -3.24
C HIS A 167 11.85 -0.67 -2.64
N GLY A 168 10.74 -0.92 -1.95
CA GLY A 168 9.88 0.15 -1.41
C GLY A 168 8.58 -0.39 -0.81
N PRO A 169 7.68 0.50 -0.36
CA PRO A 169 6.44 0.12 0.28
C PRO A 169 5.32 -0.25 -0.71
N PHE A 170 4.51 -1.22 -0.31
CA PHE A 170 3.18 -1.47 -0.83
C PHE A 170 2.17 -1.29 0.30
N THR A 171 1.06 -0.62 0.03
CA THR A 171 -0.04 -0.45 0.98
C THR A 171 -1.36 -0.79 0.30
N TRP A 172 -2.36 -1.11 1.10
CA TRP A 172 -3.69 -1.48 0.58
C TRP A 172 -4.80 -0.97 1.49
N GLY A 173 -6.06 -1.10 1.03
CA GLY A 173 -7.23 -0.68 1.78
C GLY A 173 -8.54 -1.08 1.10
N GLU A 174 -9.66 -0.77 1.73
CA GLU A 174 -11.01 -1.02 1.24
C GLU A 174 -11.36 -0.22 -0.04
N THR A 175 -10.59 0.83 -0.33
CA THR A 175 -10.73 1.65 -1.54
C THR A 175 -9.36 2.07 -2.06
N PRO A 176 -9.24 2.47 -3.34
CA PRO A 176 -8.01 3.05 -3.86
C PRO A 176 -7.49 4.23 -3.04
N LEU A 177 -8.39 5.13 -2.62
CA LEU A 177 -8.00 6.28 -1.80
C LEU A 177 -7.50 5.87 -0.41
N LYS A 178 -8.11 4.85 0.21
CA LYS A 178 -7.66 4.32 1.51
C LYS A 178 -6.26 3.72 1.44
N SER A 179 -5.89 3.09 0.32
CA SER A 179 -4.53 2.60 0.13
C SER A 179 -3.50 3.75 0.09
N VAL A 180 -3.86 4.90 -0.49
CA VAL A 180 -3.02 6.12 -0.49
C VAL A 180 -2.93 6.75 0.89
N GLU A 181 -4.03 6.82 1.63
CA GLU A 181 -4.03 7.29 3.03
C GLU A 181 -3.07 6.45 3.87
N ASN A 182 -3.14 5.12 3.75
CA ASN A 182 -2.24 4.21 4.45
C ASN A 182 -0.78 4.40 4.00
N ALA A 183 -0.52 4.72 2.72
CA ALA A 183 0.83 5.04 2.24
C ALA A 183 1.37 6.35 2.85
N ALA A 184 0.53 7.38 2.94
CA ALA A 184 0.93 8.65 3.55
C ALA A 184 1.24 8.50 5.04
N VAL A 185 0.43 7.73 5.77
CA VAL A 185 0.70 7.44 7.17
C VAL A 185 1.94 6.57 7.33
N LEU A 186 2.13 5.55 6.48
CA LEU A 186 3.33 4.70 6.50
C LEU A 186 4.60 5.53 6.30
N GLU A 187 4.61 6.44 5.34
CA GLU A 187 5.75 7.34 5.10
C GLU A 187 6.04 8.22 6.33
N TYR A 188 4.98 8.82 6.92
CA TYR A 188 5.13 9.67 8.09
C TYR A 188 5.69 8.92 9.31
N ILE A 189 5.16 7.73 9.61
CA ILE A 189 5.67 6.93 10.72
C ILE A 189 7.06 6.34 10.45
N ALA A 190 7.40 6.05 9.20
CA ALA A 190 8.73 5.66 8.79
C ALA A 190 9.75 6.77 9.08
N GLU A 191 9.39 8.03 8.79
CA GLU A 191 10.21 9.19 9.14
C GLU A 191 10.40 9.32 10.65
N LEU A 192 9.33 9.26 11.43
CA LEU A 192 9.39 9.33 12.89
C LEU A 192 10.30 8.23 13.47
N ALA A 193 10.11 6.98 13.04
CA ALA A 193 10.89 5.85 13.51
C ALA A 193 12.38 6.00 13.11
N PHE A 194 12.67 6.49 11.90
CA PHE A 194 14.04 6.74 11.44
C PHE A 194 14.77 7.75 12.35
N PHE A 195 14.15 8.87 12.70
CA PHE A 195 14.75 9.84 13.59
C PHE A 195 14.85 9.36 15.05
N CYS A 196 13.90 8.55 15.51
CA CYS A 196 14.00 7.89 16.80
C CYS A 196 15.26 7.00 16.87
N GLU A 197 15.52 6.19 15.86
CA GLU A 197 16.75 5.37 15.81
C GLU A 197 18.04 6.19 15.74
N LEU A 198 18.05 7.24 14.91
CA LEU A 198 19.21 8.14 14.80
C LEU A 198 19.53 8.84 16.11
N SER A 199 18.56 9.13 16.97
CA SER A 199 18.76 9.79 18.24
C SER A 199 19.58 8.96 19.25
N LYS A 200 19.84 7.68 18.92
CA LYS A 200 20.48 6.70 19.81
C LYS A 200 19.77 6.52 21.16
N ALA A 201 18.64 7.17 21.38
CA ALA A 201 17.74 6.83 22.46
C ALA A 201 17.22 5.41 22.15
N GLN A 202 17.36 4.49 23.11
CA GLN A 202 16.75 3.17 22.97
C GLN A 202 15.23 3.37 23.02
N GLY A 203 14.60 3.57 21.85
CA GLY A 203 13.16 3.56 21.71
C GLY A 203 12.67 2.17 22.13
N GLN A 204 11.80 2.11 23.11
CA GLN A 204 11.07 0.88 23.43
C GLN A 204 9.85 0.83 22.51
N GLU A 205 9.51 -0.37 22.05
CA GLU A 205 8.24 -0.59 21.41
C GLU A 205 7.09 -0.15 22.31
N ILE A 206 6.00 0.28 21.70
CA ILE A 206 4.82 0.72 22.44
C ILE A 206 4.29 -0.40 23.34
N ASP A 207 3.85 -0.05 24.55
CA ASP A 207 3.15 -1.00 25.42
C ASP A 207 1.92 -1.58 24.73
N ILE A 208 1.72 -2.89 24.85
CA ILE A 208 0.64 -3.61 24.14
C ILE A 208 -0.76 -3.06 24.49
N ASN A 209 -0.99 -2.65 25.74
CA ASN A 209 -2.28 -2.08 26.14
C ASN A 209 -2.51 -0.71 25.49
N LEU A 210 -1.44 0.06 25.26
CA LEU A 210 -1.50 1.34 24.57
C LEU A 210 -1.68 1.15 23.07
N LEU A 211 -1.04 0.14 22.46
CA LEU A 211 -1.28 -0.27 21.09
C LEU A 211 -2.75 -0.64 20.87
N ASP A 212 -3.27 -1.55 21.70
CA ASP A 212 -4.68 -1.98 21.65
C ASP A 212 -5.63 -0.78 21.80
N LYS A 213 -5.38 0.08 22.78
CA LYS A 213 -6.20 1.27 23.03
C LYS A 213 -6.28 2.18 21.80
N HIS A 214 -5.16 2.41 21.13
CA HIS A 214 -5.09 3.31 19.98
C HIS A 214 -5.63 2.66 18.70
N PHE A 215 -5.31 1.40 18.46
CA PHE A 215 -5.80 0.70 17.30
C PHE A 215 -7.32 0.51 17.34
N PHE A 216 -7.84 -0.08 18.42
CA PHE A 216 -9.27 -0.43 18.50
C PHE A 216 -10.20 0.78 18.68
N ARG A 217 -9.71 1.95 19.12
CA ARG A 217 -10.55 3.16 19.09
C ARG A 217 -10.95 3.60 17.68
N LYS A 218 -10.18 3.20 16.64
CA LYS A 218 -10.43 3.52 15.23
C LYS A 218 -10.94 2.33 14.45
N HIS A 219 -10.64 1.11 14.88
CA HIS A 219 -10.91 -0.12 14.14
C HIS A 219 -11.78 -1.08 14.96
N GLY A 220 -12.65 -1.82 14.28
CA GLY A 220 -13.50 -2.82 14.91
C GLY A 220 -14.89 -2.30 15.29
N LYS A 221 -15.64 -3.16 15.99
CA LYS A 221 -17.08 -2.94 16.31
C LYS A 221 -17.28 -1.81 17.32
N ASP A 222 -16.36 -1.62 18.23
CA ASP A 222 -16.42 -0.66 19.34
C ASP A 222 -15.61 0.62 19.06
N ALA A 223 -15.27 0.88 17.80
CA ALA A 223 -14.54 2.08 17.40
C ALA A 223 -15.36 3.35 17.73
N TYR A 224 -14.72 4.31 18.42
CA TYR A 224 -15.39 5.55 18.88
C TYR A 224 -14.66 6.82 18.41
N TYR A 225 -13.54 6.69 17.69
CA TYR A 225 -12.80 7.84 17.16
C TYR A 225 -13.49 8.45 15.94
N GLY A 226 -13.57 9.78 15.94
CA GLY A 226 -14.19 10.53 14.85
C GLY A 226 -15.67 10.88 15.12
N GLN A 227 -16.34 11.34 14.08
CA GLN A 227 -17.77 11.66 14.18
C GLN A 227 -18.62 10.40 14.01
N SER A 228 -19.77 10.36 14.65
CA SER A 228 -20.75 9.26 14.45
C SER A 228 -21.18 9.21 12.97
N LYS A 229 -21.29 7.98 12.42
CA LYS A 229 -21.68 7.75 11.00
C LYS A 229 -23.10 8.25 10.62
N ASN A 230 -23.75 8.99 11.53
CA ASN A 230 -25.14 9.50 11.39
C ASN A 230 -25.14 11.03 11.23
N ILE A 231 -24.29 11.59 10.37
CA ILE A 231 -24.43 12.96 9.86
C ILE A 231 -24.52 12.91 8.34
#